data_2eee55861ccbd06ce4feaa814330331c
#
_entry.id   2eee55861ccbd06ce4feaa814330331c
#
_cell.length_a   1.000
_cell.length_b   1.000
_cell.length_c   1.000
_cell.angle_alpha   90.00
_cell.angle_beta   90.00
_cell.angle_gamma   90.00
#
_symmetry.space_group_name_H-M   'P 1'
#
loop_
_entity.id
_entity.type
_entity.pdbx_description
1 polymer ?
#
loop_
_entity_poly.entity_id
_entity_poly.type
_entity_poly.pdbx_seq_one_letter_code
_entity_poly.pdbx_strand_id
1 'polypeptide(L)'
;PDDRRLIPGPVLQTPAKHRFVKPEPGIRIGEEPVASDLATTAPPPDDELQPAEEETREIPAWVMKLPTVNASLNGAATILLLLGYALIRARKINAHRNTMLAAFLVSMAFLTCYLIYHYFHLSKPFEGTGAVRILYFAILISHIILAIPVPALAGLTIYRGLSGQVEKHRRIAKITFPIWLYVSITGVIIYVMLYHWPV
;
A
#
# COMPACT_ATOMS: atom_id res chain seq x y z
N PRO A 1 -6.05 8.28 63.68
CA PRO A 1 -4.82 7.64 63.38
C PRO A 1 -4.74 7.36 61.87
N ASP A 2 -3.81 8.11 61.24
CA ASP A 2 -3.55 8.17 59.81
C ASP A 2 -2.53 7.08 59.49
N ASP A 3 -2.88 6.10 58.67
CA ASP A 3 -1.92 5.10 58.20
C ASP A 3 -1.84 5.20 56.65
N ARG A 4 -1.02 6.14 56.18
CA ARG A 4 -0.62 6.24 54.77
C ARG A 4 0.53 5.29 54.51
N ARG A 5 0.24 4.11 53.96
CA ARG A 5 1.24 3.20 53.45
C ARG A 5 1.80 3.76 52.13
N LEU A 6 3.06 4.20 52.20
CA LEU A 6 3.87 4.62 51.08
C LEU A 6 4.17 3.42 50.19
N ILE A 7 3.72 3.47 48.94
CA ILE A 7 4.08 2.51 47.89
C ILE A 7 5.46 2.94 47.33
N PRO A 8 6.50 2.08 47.36
CA PRO A 8 7.78 2.44 46.74
C PRO A 8 7.66 2.42 45.21
N GLY A 9 8.11 3.48 44.56
CA GLY A 9 8.20 3.63 43.10
C GLY A 9 9.29 2.73 42.50
N PRO A 10 9.22 2.50 41.17
CA PRO A 10 10.13 1.61 40.47
C PRO A 10 11.56 2.13 40.47
N VAL A 11 12.50 1.27 40.89
CA VAL A 11 13.94 1.52 40.89
C VAL A 11 14.44 1.53 39.43
N LEU A 12 14.95 2.70 39.01
CA LEU A 12 15.68 2.86 37.74
C LEU A 12 17.03 2.07 37.85
N GLN A 13 17.10 0.99 37.08
CA GLN A 13 18.38 0.27 36.91
C GLN A 13 19.29 1.06 35.97
N THR A 14 20.40 1.56 36.51
CA THR A 14 21.51 2.16 35.76
C THR A 14 22.25 1.04 34.96
N PRO A 15 22.66 1.28 33.70
CA PRO A 15 23.42 0.31 32.94
C PRO A 15 24.82 0.13 33.53
N ALA A 16 25.24 -1.14 33.62
CA ALA A 16 26.53 -1.58 34.13
C ALA A 16 27.69 -0.99 33.32
N LYS A 17 28.62 -0.31 34.00
CA LYS A 17 29.91 0.12 33.45
C LYS A 17 30.74 -1.08 33.05
N HIS A 18 31.10 -1.16 31.76
CA HIS A 18 32.10 -2.09 31.25
C HIS A 18 33.41 -1.85 32.00
N ARG A 19 33.83 -2.85 32.75
CA ARG A 19 35.12 -2.88 33.44
C ARG A 19 36.23 -3.21 32.44
N PHE A 20 37.09 -2.22 32.15
CA PHE A 20 38.29 -2.37 31.37
C PHE A 20 39.25 -3.34 32.09
N VAL A 21 39.51 -4.51 31.55
CA VAL A 21 40.52 -5.46 32.08
C VAL A 21 41.86 -5.09 31.50
N LYS A 22 42.79 -4.67 32.39
CA LYS A 22 44.16 -4.37 32.04
C LYS A 22 44.91 -5.66 31.79
N PRO A 23 45.66 -5.81 30.67
CA PRO A 23 46.46 -7.00 30.43
C PRO A 23 47.71 -7.06 31.35
N GLU A 24 47.94 -8.22 31.93
CA GLU A 24 49.12 -8.57 32.73
C GLU A 24 50.37 -8.67 31.84
N PRO A 25 51.54 -8.22 32.30
CA PRO A 25 52.81 -8.35 31.58
C PRO A 25 53.52 -9.66 31.89
N GLY A 26 53.86 -10.45 30.88
CA GLY A 26 54.97 -11.39 31.02
C GLY A 26 54.70 -12.84 30.64
N ILE A 27 54.81 -13.16 29.38
CA ILE A 27 55.39 -14.47 28.97
C ILE A 27 56.29 -14.19 27.75
N ARG A 28 57.61 -14.28 27.96
CA ARG A 28 58.60 -14.38 26.89
C ARG A 28 58.63 -15.83 26.44
N ILE A 29 58.37 -16.11 25.19
CA ILE A 29 58.71 -17.37 24.55
C ILE A 29 59.48 -17.04 23.26
N GLY A 30 60.62 -17.65 23.18
CA GLY A 30 61.65 -17.86 22.20
C GLY A 30 61.46 -17.29 20.79
N GLU A 31 62.49 -16.59 20.35
CA GLU A 31 62.79 -16.29 18.98
C GLU A 31 63.06 -17.56 18.17
N GLU A 32 62.28 -17.86 17.17
CA GLU A 32 62.72 -18.58 15.99
C GLU A 32 62.51 -17.69 14.76
N PRO A 33 63.56 -17.54 13.89
CA PRO A 33 63.45 -16.75 12.69
C PRO A 33 62.87 -17.63 11.58
N VAL A 34 61.63 -17.46 11.27
CA VAL A 34 61.05 -17.94 10.00
C VAL A 34 61.01 -16.80 9.04
N ALA A 35 61.88 -16.93 8.05
CA ALA A 35 62.03 -16.03 6.91
C ALA A 35 60.74 -15.88 6.09
N SER A 36 60.51 -14.66 5.66
CA SER A 36 59.98 -14.23 4.33
C SER A 36 58.85 -15.07 3.75
N ASP A 37 57.66 -14.54 3.78
CA ASP A 37 56.70 -14.42 2.70
C ASP A 37 55.31 -14.04 3.24
N LEU A 38 55.24 -12.97 4.00
CA LEU A 38 53.96 -12.24 4.19
C LEU A 38 53.96 -11.13 3.17
N ALA A 39 53.45 -11.49 1.96
CA ALA A 39 53.01 -10.50 1.01
C ALA A 39 52.07 -9.54 1.76
N THR A 40 52.54 -8.30 1.91
CA THR A 40 51.79 -7.19 2.40
C THR A 40 50.59 -7.01 1.46
N THR A 41 49.47 -7.61 1.79
CA THR A 41 48.19 -7.23 1.23
C THR A 41 47.86 -5.89 1.86
N ALA A 42 48.32 -4.81 1.21
CA ALA A 42 47.83 -3.47 1.48
C ALA A 42 46.30 -3.52 1.40
N PRO A 43 45.58 -2.86 2.32
CA PRO A 43 44.14 -2.71 2.15
C PRO A 43 43.90 -2.04 0.79
N PRO A 44 42.85 -2.46 0.06
CA PRO A 44 42.53 -1.80 -1.22
C PRO A 44 42.37 -0.30 -0.98
N PRO A 45 42.80 0.54 -1.93
CA PRO A 45 42.72 1.99 -1.80
C PRO A 45 41.25 2.40 -1.56
N ASP A 46 41.03 3.35 -0.62
CA ASP A 46 39.72 3.82 -0.15
C ASP A 46 38.81 4.39 -1.25
N ASP A 47 39.24 4.47 -2.47
CA ASP A 47 38.53 4.95 -3.66
C ASP A 47 37.69 3.84 -4.37
N GLU A 48 37.80 2.55 -3.97
CA GLU A 48 36.91 1.47 -4.50
C GLU A 48 35.61 1.27 -3.74
N LEU A 49 35.39 2.00 -2.65
CA LEU A 49 34.05 2.15 -2.06
C LEU A 49 33.30 3.22 -2.84
N GLN A 50 33.11 3.04 -4.15
CA GLN A 50 32.06 3.74 -4.85
C GLN A 50 30.76 3.30 -4.16
N PRO A 51 30.00 4.25 -3.55
CA PRO A 51 28.66 3.92 -3.08
C PRO A 51 27.98 3.34 -4.31
N ALA A 52 27.46 2.11 -4.17
CA ALA A 52 26.64 1.51 -5.22
C ALA A 52 25.72 2.62 -5.69
N GLU A 53 25.88 3.05 -6.93
CA GLU A 53 25.01 4.05 -7.55
C GLU A 53 23.62 3.47 -7.38
N GLU A 54 22.92 3.97 -6.37
CA GLU A 54 21.51 3.70 -6.16
C GLU A 54 20.89 4.23 -7.45
N GLU A 55 20.64 3.30 -8.37
CA GLU A 55 20.07 3.57 -9.68
C GLU A 55 18.76 4.29 -9.41
N THR A 56 18.83 5.60 -9.29
CA THR A 56 17.69 6.49 -9.10
C THR A 56 16.85 6.31 -10.35
N ARG A 57 15.97 5.28 -10.29
CA ARG A 57 15.02 4.99 -11.36
C ARG A 57 14.19 6.25 -11.57
N GLU A 58 14.56 7.03 -12.59
CA GLU A 58 13.85 8.27 -12.95
C GLU A 58 12.37 7.92 -13.16
N ILE A 59 11.52 8.47 -12.27
CA ILE A 59 10.09 8.26 -12.36
C ILE A 59 9.56 9.10 -13.53
N PRO A 60 9.01 8.49 -14.58
CA PRO A 60 8.51 9.24 -15.72
C PRO A 60 7.42 10.24 -15.30
N ALA A 61 7.47 11.47 -15.82
CA ALA A 61 6.54 12.54 -15.42
C ALA A 61 5.05 12.19 -15.62
N TRP A 62 4.72 11.28 -16.54
CA TRP A 62 3.36 10.80 -16.74
C TRP A 62 2.82 9.96 -15.57
N VAL A 63 3.72 9.25 -14.85
CA VAL A 63 3.35 8.44 -13.67
C VAL A 63 2.80 9.31 -12.56
N MET A 64 3.32 10.55 -12.42
CA MET A 64 2.85 11.52 -11.43
C MET A 64 1.39 11.97 -11.65
N LYS A 65 0.85 11.79 -12.85
CA LYS A 65 -0.55 12.10 -13.19
C LYS A 65 -1.51 10.95 -12.91
N LEU A 66 -1.01 9.74 -12.70
CA LEU A 66 -1.84 8.55 -12.49
C LEU A 66 -2.80 8.63 -11.30
N PRO A 67 -2.46 9.24 -10.14
CA PRO A 67 -3.42 9.38 -9.07
C PRO A 67 -4.70 10.13 -9.46
N THR A 68 -4.55 11.23 -10.21
CA THR A 68 -5.70 12.00 -10.72
C THR A 68 -6.49 11.21 -11.76
N VAL A 69 -5.81 10.51 -12.66
CA VAL A 69 -6.45 9.61 -13.64
C VAL A 69 -7.23 8.51 -12.91
N ASN A 70 -6.63 7.88 -11.91
CA ASN A 70 -7.26 6.84 -11.10
C ASN A 70 -8.52 7.33 -10.39
N ALA A 71 -8.49 8.53 -9.79
CA ALA A 71 -9.66 9.13 -9.17
C ALA A 71 -10.76 9.42 -10.19
N SER A 72 -10.40 9.92 -11.37
CA SER A 72 -11.34 10.20 -12.47
C SER A 72 -11.99 8.92 -12.99
N LEU A 73 -11.23 7.84 -13.14
CA LEU A 73 -11.74 6.52 -13.56
C LEU A 73 -12.70 5.93 -12.51
N ASN A 74 -12.40 6.06 -11.21
CA ASN A 74 -13.32 5.66 -10.14
C ASN A 74 -14.61 6.49 -10.13
N GLY A 75 -14.51 7.80 -10.37
CA GLY A 75 -15.67 8.67 -10.52
C GLY A 75 -16.55 8.26 -11.72
N ALA A 76 -15.93 8.02 -12.88
CA ALA A 76 -16.62 7.53 -14.07
C ALA A 76 -17.29 6.17 -13.83
N ALA A 77 -16.58 5.22 -13.18
CA ALA A 77 -17.16 3.93 -12.80
C ALA A 77 -18.38 4.10 -11.90
N THR A 78 -18.30 4.98 -10.89
CA THR A 78 -19.43 5.31 -10.01
C THR A 78 -20.66 5.78 -10.80
N ILE A 79 -20.48 6.72 -11.72
CA ILE A 79 -21.57 7.25 -12.57
C ILE A 79 -22.15 6.14 -13.44
N LEU A 80 -21.30 5.35 -14.09
CA LEU A 80 -21.74 4.24 -14.94
C LEU A 80 -22.50 3.16 -14.16
N LEU A 81 -22.07 2.83 -12.95
CA LEU A 81 -22.74 1.86 -12.08
C LEU A 81 -24.13 2.35 -11.68
N LEU A 82 -24.25 3.61 -11.27
CA LEU A 82 -25.55 4.20 -10.92
C LEU A 82 -26.48 4.27 -12.13
N LEU A 83 -25.96 4.69 -13.28
CA LEU A 83 -26.70 4.70 -14.54
C LEU A 83 -27.14 3.29 -14.95
N GLY A 84 -26.23 2.30 -14.89
CA GLY A 84 -26.54 0.91 -15.17
C GLY A 84 -27.65 0.36 -14.28
N TYR A 85 -27.62 0.71 -12.98
CA TYR A 85 -28.70 0.36 -12.05
C TYR A 85 -30.03 1.03 -12.42
N ALA A 86 -30.02 2.32 -12.74
CA ALA A 86 -31.23 3.03 -13.17
C ALA A 86 -31.84 2.43 -14.46
N LEU A 87 -30.98 2.07 -15.42
CA LEU A 87 -31.40 1.47 -16.67
C LEU A 87 -32.09 0.10 -16.49
N ILE A 88 -31.58 -0.75 -15.60
CA ILE A 88 -32.24 -2.03 -15.34
C ILE A 88 -33.57 -1.84 -14.58
N ARG A 89 -33.65 -0.83 -13.71
CA ARG A 89 -34.91 -0.45 -13.06
C ARG A 89 -35.94 0.06 -14.06
N ALA A 90 -35.50 0.74 -15.10
CA ALA A 90 -36.31 1.20 -16.22
C ALA A 90 -36.56 0.10 -17.28
N ARG A 91 -36.17 -1.16 -17.01
CA ARG A 91 -36.32 -2.33 -17.92
C ARG A 91 -35.59 -2.17 -19.27
N LYS A 92 -34.62 -1.27 -19.40
CA LYS A 92 -33.77 -1.05 -20.59
C LYS A 92 -32.59 -2.02 -20.60
N ILE A 93 -32.85 -3.33 -20.84
CA ILE A 93 -31.88 -4.41 -20.65
C ILE A 93 -30.62 -4.22 -21.51
N ASN A 94 -30.76 -3.86 -22.79
CA ASN A 94 -29.61 -3.69 -23.70
C ASN A 94 -28.74 -2.50 -23.28
N ALA A 95 -29.34 -1.39 -22.87
CA ALA A 95 -28.62 -0.24 -22.36
C ALA A 95 -27.90 -0.56 -21.05
N HIS A 96 -28.56 -1.25 -20.11
CA HIS A 96 -27.95 -1.75 -18.88
C HIS A 96 -26.71 -2.61 -19.19
N ARG A 97 -26.83 -3.59 -20.09
CA ARG A 97 -25.71 -4.46 -20.48
C ARG A 97 -24.50 -3.66 -20.97
N ASN A 98 -24.74 -2.73 -21.90
CA ASN A 98 -23.65 -1.95 -22.49
C ASN A 98 -23.00 -1.00 -21.45
N THR A 99 -23.80 -0.39 -20.58
CA THR A 99 -23.30 0.48 -19.50
C THR A 99 -22.49 -0.31 -18.46
N MET A 100 -22.92 -1.53 -18.11
CA MET A 100 -22.18 -2.36 -17.15
C MET A 100 -20.87 -2.88 -17.76
N LEU A 101 -20.85 -3.18 -19.07
CA LEU A 101 -19.60 -3.50 -19.77
C LEU A 101 -18.65 -2.30 -19.79
N ALA A 102 -19.14 -1.11 -20.07
CA ALA A 102 -18.34 0.12 -20.01
C ALA A 102 -17.78 0.36 -18.60
N ALA A 103 -18.61 0.19 -17.56
CA ALA A 103 -18.15 0.31 -16.17
C ALA A 103 -17.04 -0.69 -15.86
N PHE A 104 -17.14 -1.91 -16.33
CA PHE A 104 -16.12 -2.94 -16.15
C PHE A 104 -14.81 -2.57 -16.85
N LEU A 105 -14.87 -2.13 -18.12
CA LEU A 105 -13.67 -1.70 -18.85
C LEU A 105 -12.97 -0.50 -18.19
N VAL A 106 -13.74 0.49 -17.72
CA VAL A 106 -13.22 1.64 -16.96
C VAL A 106 -12.55 1.17 -15.67
N SER A 107 -13.14 0.20 -14.95
CA SER A 107 -12.53 -0.35 -13.73
C SER A 107 -11.28 -1.18 -14.02
N MET A 108 -11.20 -1.85 -15.17
CA MET A 108 -9.98 -2.56 -15.58
C MET A 108 -8.85 -1.57 -15.94
N ALA A 109 -9.19 -0.48 -16.65
CA ALA A 109 -8.25 0.60 -16.91
C ALA A 109 -7.73 1.23 -15.59
N PHE A 110 -8.63 1.49 -14.63
CA PHE A 110 -8.25 1.92 -13.28
C PHE A 110 -7.26 0.95 -12.64
N LEU A 111 -7.57 -0.36 -12.61
CA LEU A 111 -6.71 -1.36 -11.99
C LEU A 111 -5.33 -1.40 -12.63
N THR A 112 -5.25 -1.31 -13.95
CA THR A 112 -3.98 -1.26 -14.69
C THR A 112 -3.17 -0.01 -14.32
N CYS A 113 -3.77 1.17 -14.35
CA CYS A 113 -3.12 2.42 -13.96
C CYS A 113 -2.66 2.41 -12.50
N TYR A 114 -3.48 1.81 -11.61
CA TYR A 114 -3.16 1.66 -10.20
C TYR A 114 -1.93 0.76 -9.99
N LEU A 115 -1.87 -0.40 -10.64
CA LEU A 115 -0.73 -1.30 -10.55
C LEU A 115 0.56 -0.68 -11.10
N ILE A 116 0.47 0.05 -12.23
CA ILE A 116 1.59 0.78 -12.79
C ILE A 116 2.08 1.85 -11.81
N TYR A 117 1.18 2.63 -11.22
CA TYR A 117 1.54 3.66 -10.23
C TYR A 117 2.26 3.06 -9.02
N HIS A 118 1.75 1.97 -8.47
CA HIS A 118 2.38 1.29 -7.34
C HIS A 118 3.71 0.61 -7.67
N TYR A 119 3.92 0.22 -8.93
CA TYR A 119 5.21 -0.31 -9.38
C TYR A 119 6.31 0.75 -9.38
N PHE A 120 5.97 2.01 -9.69
CA PHE A 120 6.93 3.12 -9.77
C PHE A 120 7.01 3.98 -8.50
N HIS A 121 6.01 3.93 -7.64
CA HIS A 121 5.88 4.90 -6.55
C HIS A 121 5.67 4.22 -5.22
N LEU A 122 6.44 4.66 -4.21
CA LEU A 122 6.12 4.38 -2.81
C LEU A 122 4.86 5.16 -2.44
N SER A 123 3.97 4.54 -1.67
CA SER A 123 2.71 5.15 -1.24
C SER A 123 2.96 6.51 -0.57
N LYS A 124 2.23 7.55 -1.01
CA LYS A 124 2.27 8.84 -0.32
C LYS A 124 1.72 8.67 1.10
N PRO A 125 2.46 9.05 2.16
CA PRO A 125 1.96 9.00 3.52
C PRO A 125 0.84 10.02 3.72
N PHE A 126 -0.18 9.66 4.53
CA PHE A 126 -1.23 10.58 4.92
C PHE A 126 -0.77 11.42 6.10
N GLU A 127 -0.75 12.75 5.95
CA GLU A 127 -0.21 13.70 6.92
C GLU A 127 -1.25 14.17 7.95
N GLY A 128 -2.54 13.87 7.74
CA GLY A 128 -3.61 14.24 8.67
C GLY A 128 -3.45 13.59 10.05
N THR A 129 -3.91 14.29 11.10
CA THR A 129 -3.81 13.87 12.50
C THR A 129 -5.18 13.66 13.16
N GLY A 130 -5.22 13.10 14.35
CA GLY A 130 -6.43 12.95 15.15
C GLY A 130 -7.49 12.05 14.50
N ALA A 131 -8.76 12.44 14.64
CA ALA A 131 -9.91 11.66 14.16
C ALA A 131 -9.93 11.46 12.64
N VAL A 132 -9.42 12.43 11.87
CA VAL A 132 -9.35 12.36 10.40
C VAL A 132 -8.42 11.24 9.94
N ARG A 133 -7.29 11.05 10.63
CA ARG A 133 -6.37 9.95 10.35
C ARG A 133 -7.04 8.58 10.57
N ILE A 134 -7.79 8.44 11.66
CA ILE A 134 -8.52 7.21 11.96
C ILE A 134 -9.56 6.92 10.87
N LEU A 135 -10.33 7.94 10.47
CA LEU A 135 -11.32 7.84 9.40
C LEU A 135 -10.68 7.45 8.06
N TYR A 136 -9.58 8.11 7.69
CA TYR A 136 -8.84 7.79 6.46
C TYR A 136 -8.41 6.32 6.42
N PHE A 137 -7.75 5.82 7.47
CA PHE A 137 -7.30 4.43 7.52
C PHE A 137 -8.46 3.43 7.57
N ALA A 138 -9.57 3.76 8.24
CA ALA A 138 -10.77 2.91 8.25
C ALA A 138 -11.35 2.77 6.83
N ILE A 139 -11.46 3.88 6.08
CA ILE A 139 -11.91 3.87 4.69
C ILE A 139 -10.91 3.14 3.80
N LEU A 140 -9.61 3.41 3.94
CA LEU A 140 -8.56 2.81 3.13
C LEU A 140 -8.52 1.28 3.31
N ILE A 141 -8.52 0.79 4.55
CA ILE A 141 -8.45 -0.65 4.84
C ILE A 141 -9.70 -1.36 4.31
N SER A 142 -10.90 -0.83 4.59
CA SER A 142 -12.14 -1.42 4.07
C SER A 142 -12.22 -1.38 2.55
N HIS A 143 -11.75 -0.30 1.92
CA HIS A 143 -11.64 -0.19 0.47
C HIS A 143 -10.72 -1.27 -0.11
N ILE A 144 -9.51 -1.45 0.43
CA ILE A 144 -8.55 -2.45 -0.09
C ILE A 144 -9.13 -3.86 0.04
N ILE A 145 -9.67 -4.22 1.21
CA ILE A 145 -10.25 -5.55 1.45
C ILE A 145 -11.37 -5.84 0.45
N LEU A 146 -12.25 -4.87 0.19
CA LEU A 146 -13.38 -5.04 -0.71
C LEU A 146 -12.99 -4.89 -2.18
N ALA A 147 -11.93 -4.17 -2.52
CA ALA A 147 -11.45 -4.01 -3.90
C ALA A 147 -10.88 -5.32 -4.48
N ILE A 148 -10.22 -6.15 -3.65
CA ILE A 148 -9.61 -7.41 -4.08
C ILE A 148 -10.60 -8.33 -4.82
N PRO A 149 -11.79 -8.63 -4.30
CA PRO A 149 -12.75 -9.52 -4.96
C PRO A 149 -13.51 -8.86 -6.14
N VAL A 150 -13.50 -7.53 -6.28
CA VAL A 150 -14.32 -6.82 -7.28
C VAL A 150 -14.08 -7.30 -8.72
N PRO A 151 -12.83 -7.43 -9.23
CA PRO A 151 -12.61 -7.85 -10.62
C PRO A 151 -13.21 -9.23 -10.90
N ALA A 152 -13.05 -10.18 -9.98
CA ALA A 152 -13.59 -11.53 -10.14
C ALA A 152 -15.12 -11.54 -10.04
N LEU A 153 -15.69 -10.83 -9.05
CA LEU A 153 -17.14 -10.75 -8.85
C LEU A 153 -17.83 -10.04 -10.03
N ALA A 154 -17.26 -8.92 -10.50
CA ALA A 154 -17.80 -8.18 -11.63
C ALA A 154 -17.72 -9.00 -12.93
N GLY A 155 -16.57 -9.61 -13.22
CA GLY A 155 -16.38 -10.49 -14.37
C GLY A 155 -17.35 -11.67 -14.37
N LEU A 156 -17.50 -12.36 -13.24
CA LEU A 156 -18.44 -13.46 -13.09
C LEU A 156 -19.91 -13.01 -13.24
N THR A 157 -20.24 -11.84 -12.70
CA THR A 157 -21.58 -11.27 -12.82
C THR A 157 -21.90 -10.96 -14.27
N ILE A 158 -20.99 -10.32 -15.00
CA ILE A 158 -21.13 -10.01 -16.43
C ILE A 158 -21.23 -11.29 -17.25
N TYR A 159 -20.32 -12.24 -17.03
CA TYR A 159 -20.34 -13.53 -17.73
C TYR A 159 -21.70 -14.23 -17.61
N ARG A 160 -22.27 -14.32 -16.40
CA ARG A 160 -23.59 -14.92 -16.19
C ARG A 160 -24.71 -14.17 -16.90
N GLY A 161 -24.62 -12.82 -16.93
CA GLY A 161 -25.58 -11.99 -17.65
C GLY A 161 -25.54 -12.21 -19.16
N LEU A 162 -24.34 -12.26 -19.75
CA LEU A 162 -24.12 -12.51 -21.18
C LEU A 162 -24.50 -13.93 -21.58
N SER A 163 -24.30 -14.91 -20.70
CA SER A 163 -24.65 -16.31 -20.92
C SER A 163 -26.14 -16.60 -20.70
N GLY A 164 -27.00 -15.62 -20.56
CA GLY A 164 -28.44 -15.79 -20.37
C GLY A 164 -28.85 -16.38 -19.00
N GLN A 165 -27.91 -16.57 -18.06
CA GLN A 165 -28.18 -17.11 -16.72
C GLN A 165 -28.74 -16.05 -15.79
N VAL A 166 -29.90 -15.46 -16.13
CA VAL A 166 -30.48 -14.28 -15.50
C VAL A 166 -30.65 -14.44 -13.98
N GLU A 167 -31.11 -15.59 -13.53
CA GLU A 167 -31.30 -15.87 -12.10
C GLU A 167 -29.98 -15.83 -11.31
N LYS A 168 -28.96 -16.52 -11.84
CA LYS A 168 -27.63 -16.56 -11.23
C LYS A 168 -26.96 -15.19 -11.28
N HIS A 169 -27.09 -14.47 -12.42
CA HIS A 169 -26.66 -13.09 -12.55
C HIS A 169 -27.29 -12.20 -11.48
N ARG A 170 -28.61 -12.25 -11.33
CA ARG A 170 -29.36 -11.43 -10.37
C ARG A 170 -28.94 -11.71 -8.92
N ARG A 171 -28.68 -12.99 -8.61
CA ARG A 171 -28.24 -13.38 -7.25
C ARG A 171 -26.89 -12.79 -6.92
N ILE A 172 -25.89 -12.93 -7.81
CA ILE A 172 -24.55 -12.44 -7.56
C ILE A 172 -24.47 -10.91 -7.67
N ALA A 173 -25.21 -10.30 -8.57
CA ALA A 173 -25.26 -8.85 -8.74
C ALA A 173 -25.72 -8.10 -7.47
N LYS A 174 -26.57 -8.72 -6.64
CA LYS A 174 -27.00 -8.16 -5.36
C LYS A 174 -25.85 -7.98 -4.36
N ILE A 175 -24.78 -8.78 -4.51
CA ILE A 175 -23.56 -8.69 -3.68
C ILE A 175 -22.52 -7.84 -4.40
N THR A 176 -22.30 -8.09 -5.68
CA THR A 176 -21.28 -7.40 -6.48
C THR A 176 -21.54 -5.90 -6.58
N PHE A 177 -22.78 -5.50 -6.86
CA PHE A 177 -23.11 -4.10 -7.11
C PHE A 177 -22.79 -3.18 -5.91
N PRO A 178 -23.26 -3.45 -4.68
CA PRO A 178 -22.97 -2.59 -3.54
C PRO A 178 -21.47 -2.57 -3.20
N ILE A 179 -20.76 -3.67 -3.32
CA ILE A 179 -19.32 -3.74 -3.07
C ILE A 179 -18.57 -2.91 -4.14
N TRP A 180 -18.88 -3.10 -5.40
CA TRP A 180 -18.24 -2.38 -6.49
C TRP A 180 -18.51 -0.88 -6.41
N LEU A 181 -19.74 -0.49 -6.14
CA LEU A 181 -20.11 0.91 -5.96
C LEU A 181 -19.38 1.55 -4.77
N TYR A 182 -19.32 0.84 -3.63
CA TYR A 182 -18.59 1.29 -2.46
C TYR A 182 -17.10 1.53 -2.78
N VAL A 183 -16.45 0.56 -3.43
CA VAL A 183 -15.04 0.67 -3.81
C VAL A 183 -14.82 1.84 -4.77
N SER A 184 -15.70 2.03 -5.77
CA SER A 184 -15.57 3.14 -6.72
C SER A 184 -15.73 4.50 -6.04
N ILE A 185 -16.67 4.66 -5.11
CA ILE A 185 -16.86 5.91 -4.35
C ILE A 185 -15.69 6.16 -3.40
N THR A 186 -15.32 5.16 -2.60
CA THR A 186 -14.26 5.32 -1.60
C THR A 186 -12.90 5.55 -2.24
N GLY A 187 -12.65 5.04 -3.45
CA GLY A 187 -11.43 5.35 -4.20
C GLY A 187 -11.29 6.85 -4.53
N VAL A 188 -12.40 7.53 -4.87
CA VAL A 188 -12.42 8.99 -5.04
C VAL A 188 -12.20 9.70 -3.70
N ILE A 189 -12.86 9.25 -2.64
CA ILE A 189 -12.74 9.84 -1.30
C ILE A 189 -11.28 9.74 -0.80
N ILE A 190 -10.64 8.58 -0.94
CA ILE A 190 -9.24 8.36 -0.55
C ILE A 190 -8.32 9.34 -1.30
N TYR A 191 -8.52 9.51 -2.61
CA TYR A 191 -7.75 10.46 -3.40
C TYR A 191 -7.92 11.90 -2.90
N VAL A 192 -9.16 12.34 -2.67
CA VAL A 192 -9.44 13.69 -2.17
C VAL A 192 -8.81 13.90 -0.80
N MET A 193 -8.90 12.92 0.10
CA MET A 193 -8.30 13.00 1.43
C MET A 193 -6.76 13.03 1.36
N LEU A 194 -6.15 12.30 0.43
CA LEU A 194 -4.70 12.20 0.33
C LEU A 194 -4.04 13.39 -0.36
N TYR A 195 -4.71 14.01 -1.33
CA TYR A 195 -4.14 15.04 -2.19
C TYR A 195 -4.74 16.44 -2.01
N HIS A 196 -5.95 16.55 -1.45
CA HIS A 196 -6.69 17.80 -1.35
C HIS A 196 -7.15 18.14 0.07
N TRP A 197 -6.86 17.28 1.06
CA TRP A 197 -7.21 17.60 2.44
C TRP A 197 -6.27 18.70 2.96
N PRO A 198 -6.80 19.83 3.47
CA PRO A 198 -5.98 20.85 4.10
C PRO A 198 -5.40 20.30 5.42
N VAL A 199 -4.10 20.31 5.54
CA VAL A 199 -3.36 19.94 6.75
C VAL A 199 -3.13 21.19 7.57
#